data_4fecbc996bd31d4fb6fa1f2ad992d796
#
_entry.id   4fecbc996bd31d4fb6fa1f2ad992d796
#
_cell.length_a   1.000
_cell.length_b   1.000
_cell.length_c   1.000
_cell.angle_alpha   90.00
_cell.angle_beta   90.00
_cell.angle_gamma   90.00
#
_symmetry.space_group_name_H-M   'P 1'
#
loop_
_entity.id
_entity.type
_entity.pdbx_description
1 polymer ?
#
loop_
_entity_poly.entity_id
_entity_poly.type
_entity_poly.pdbx_seq_one_letter_code
_entity_poly.pdbx_strand_id
1 'polypeptide(L)'
;MNIPEILVANGTGAVLVCFLFLLRVRGESKNSVGSELFCQMLVVTLLAQATETISFLLDGVPGAASRFWLYLMNTVCTGAAVSVGFAWCLYVDFRVYRSTGRLCRRHLFLGAPLLAVLALLAANLFGTGWIFTISADNVYHRGPLNSLLYLLLFGYYAESVWQVHKAKRDGVTVEFFSVYYFVITCAVGTVLQGAFYGMAFGWLSVAIAFVFVDSQLRSLRSYIDELSGLFGRKYMNYCLERIHATQEKDIYGIMMDVNCFKEINDTYGHGAGDRAIQEIGHILSGALAANSV
;
A
#
# COMPACT_ATOMS: atom_id res chain seq x y z
N MET A 1 29.66 -6.76 9.91
CA MET A 1 28.45 -6.02 9.54
C MET A 1 28.83 -4.80 8.72
N ASN A 2 28.20 -4.57 7.57
CA ASN A 2 28.58 -3.48 6.66
C ASN A 2 27.68 -2.24 6.90
N ILE A 3 28.00 -1.45 7.92
CA ILE A 3 27.24 -0.26 8.32
C ILE A 3 26.96 0.70 7.14
N PRO A 4 27.94 1.03 6.26
CA PRO A 4 27.67 1.89 5.11
C PRO A 4 26.56 1.39 4.19
N GLU A 5 26.47 0.09 3.93
CA GLU A 5 25.41 -0.49 3.07
C GLU A 5 24.03 -0.33 3.70
N ILE A 6 23.92 -0.53 5.01
CA ILE A 6 22.67 -0.37 5.78
C ILE A 6 22.20 1.08 5.73
N LEU A 7 23.13 2.03 5.96
CA LEU A 7 22.83 3.47 5.90
C LEU A 7 22.38 3.89 4.50
N VAL A 8 23.02 3.39 3.46
CA VAL A 8 22.63 3.68 2.07
C VAL A 8 21.26 3.09 1.75
N ALA A 9 21.01 1.83 2.12
CA ALA A 9 19.73 1.16 1.82
C ALA A 9 18.56 1.86 2.54
N ASN A 10 18.65 2.02 3.86
CA ASN A 10 17.60 2.66 4.65
C ASN A 10 17.48 4.16 4.33
N GLY A 11 18.60 4.86 4.09
CA GLY A 11 18.59 6.27 3.69
C GLY A 11 17.89 6.46 2.33
N THR A 12 18.20 5.63 1.33
CA THR A 12 17.53 5.66 0.04
C THR A 12 16.04 5.36 0.17
N GLY A 13 15.70 4.34 0.95
CA GLY A 13 14.29 4.01 1.23
C GLY A 13 13.55 5.16 1.92
N ALA A 14 14.18 5.82 2.91
CA ALA A 14 13.59 6.95 3.61
C ALA A 14 13.36 8.15 2.68
N VAL A 15 14.31 8.48 1.79
CA VAL A 15 14.13 9.53 0.78
C VAL A 15 12.95 9.24 -0.14
N LEU A 16 12.81 7.99 -0.63
CA LEU A 16 11.69 7.59 -1.48
C LEU A 16 10.34 7.73 -0.75
N VAL A 17 10.26 7.27 0.50
CA VAL A 17 9.03 7.34 1.31
C VAL A 17 8.68 8.80 1.67
N CYS A 18 9.66 9.61 2.04
CA CYS A 18 9.46 11.05 2.29
C CYS A 18 8.95 11.77 1.04
N PHE A 19 9.52 11.48 -0.13
CA PHE A 19 9.09 12.06 -1.40
C PHE A 19 7.63 11.69 -1.70
N LEU A 20 7.26 10.42 -1.56
CA LEU A 20 5.87 9.97 -1.73
C LEU A 20 4.92 10.64 -0.76
N PHE A 21 5.32 10.77 0.51
CA PHE A 21 4.51 11.43 1.53
C PHE A 21 4.26 12.91 1.18
N LEU A 22 5.31 13.64 0.79
CA LEU A 22 5.20 15.04 0.39
C LEU A 22 4.31 15.24 -0.85
N LEU A 23 4.41 14.36 -1.84
CA LEU A 23 3.57 14.40 -3.03
C LEU A 23 2.09 14.20 -2.67
N ARG A 24 1.79 13.31 -1.71
CA ARG A 24 0.41 13.05 -1.28
C ARG A 24 -0.16 14.18 -0.44
N VAL A 25 0.60 14.72 0.49
CA VAL A 25 0.13 15.85 1.33
C VAL A 25 -0.20 17.09 0.47
N ARG A 26 0.51 17.30 -0.65
CA ARG A 26 0.31 18.44 -1.55
C ARG A 26 -0.80 18.24 -2.59
N GLY A 27 -1.08 17.01 -2.99
CA GLY A 27 -1.82 16.72 -4.23
C GLY A 27 -3.21 16.13 -4.07
N GLU A 28 -3.69 15.75 -2.87
CA GLU A 28 -4.94 15.01 -2.73
C GLU A 28 -5.98 15.64 -1.81
N SER A 29 -7.26 15.39 -2.19
CA SER A 29 -8.40 15.47 -1.28
C SER A 29 -8.08 14.66 -0.02
N LYS A 30 -7.83 15.34 1.08
CA LYS A 30 -7.42 14.80 2.40
C LYS A 30 -8.46 13.85 3.05
N ASN A 31 -9.59 13.57 2.41
CA ASN A 31 -10.76 12.94 3.02
C ASN A 31 -11.05 11.52 2.54
N SER A 32 -10.10 10.83 1.92
CA SER A 32 -10.28 9.42 1.51
C SER A 32 -9.61 8.48 2.51
N VAL A 33 -10.39 7.52 3.08
CA VAL A 33 -9.89 6.46 3.96
C VAL A 33 -8.69 5.72 3.35
N GLY A 34 -8.71 5.49 2.03
CA GLY A 34 -7.59 4.87 1.34
C GLY A 34 -6.32 5.73 1.32
N SER A 35 -6.45 7.06 1.21
CA SER A 35 -5.31 7.97 1.28
C SER A 35 -4.73 7.99 2.69
N GLU A 36 -5.57 7.99 3.71
CA GLU A 36 -5.18 7.96 5.10
C GLU A 36 -4.41 6.68 5.45
N LEU A 37 -4.94 5.50 5.10
CA LEU A 37 -4.27 4.21 5.30
C LEU A 37 -2.89 4.17 4.59
N PHE A 38 -2.81 4.70 3.39
CA PHE A 38 -1.55 4.75 2.66
C PHE A 38 -0.54 5.69 3.34
N CYS A 39 -0.96 6.87 3.79
CA CYS A 39 -0.09 7.79 4.54
C CYS A 39 0.36 7.19 5.88
N GLN A 40 -0.50 6.48 6.60
CA GLN A 40 -0.14 5.76 7.82
C GLN A 40 0.96 4.71 7.55
N MET A 41 0.83 3.93 6.47
CA MET A 41 1.86 2.97 6.07
C MET A 41 3.20 3.65 5.77
N LEU A 42 3.20 4.80 5.07
CA LEU A 42 4.42 5.56 4.80
C LEU A 42 5.10 6.03 6.10
N VAL A 43 4.33 6.57 7.05
CA VAL A 43 4.85 7.04 8.35
C VAL A 43 5.44 5.89 9.17
N VAL A 44 4.72 4.76 9.24
CA VAL A 44 5.19 3.56 9.95
C VAL A 44 6.47 3.00 9.31
N THR A 45 6.57 3.05 7.97
CA THR A 45 7.79 2.62 7.25
C THR A 45 8.97 3.53 7.55
N LEU A 46 8.80 4.85 7.61
CA LEU A 46 9.86 5.78 8.02
C LEU A 46 10.35 5.50 9.44
N LEU A 47 9.42 5.28 10.37
CA LEU A 47 9.75 4.90 11.73
C LEU A 47 10.55 3.60 11.78
N ALA A 48 10.16 2.61 10.99
CA ALA A 48 10.82 1.32 10.93
C ALA A 48 12.25 1.43 10.36
N GLN A 49 12.45 2.18 9.29
CA GLN A 49 13.78 2.44 8.72
C GLN A 49 14.70 3.15 9.71
N ALA A 50 14.20 4.12 10.45
CA ALA A 50 14.96 4.82 11.48
C ALA A 50 15.34 3.87 12.63
N THR A 51 14.36 3.09 13.14
CA THR A 51 14.61 2.15 14.25
C THR A 51 15.51 1.00 13.87
N GLU A 52 15.39 0.47 12.64
CA GLU A 52 16.31 -0.53 12.11
C GLU A 52 17.74 0.01 12.02
N THR A 53 17.90 1.20 11.47
CA THR A 53 19.23 1.84 11.33
C THR A 53 19.88 2.05 12.72
N ILE A 54 19.13 2.57 13.68
CA ILE A 54 19.62 2.76 15.06
C ILE A 54 19.96 1.39 15.68
N SER A 55 19.14 0.37 15.48
CA SER A 55 19.39 -0.97 15.98
C SER A 55 20.73 -1.53 15.46
N PHE A 56 21.00 -1.42 14.16
CA PHE A 56 22.26 -1.88 13.59
C PHE A 56 23.48 -1.05 14.05
N LEU A 57 23.31 0.24 14.31
CA LEU A 57 24.39 1.08 14.85
C LEU A 57 24.74 0.74 16.30
N LEU A 58 23.78 0.23 17.05
CA LEU A 58 23.95 -0.15 18.47
C LEU A 58 24.34 -1.62 18.67
N ASP A 59 24.25 -2.44 17.62
CA ASP A 59 24.56 -3.88 17.69
C ASP A 59 26.03 -4.09 18.00
N GLY A 60 26.34 -4.78 19.12
CA GLY A 60 27.69 -4.99 19.62
C GLY A 60 28.30 -3.80 20.38
N VAL A 61 27.59 -2.67 20.54
CA VAL A 61 28.08 -1.54 21.34
C VAL A 61 27.89 -1.82 22.84
N PRO A 62 28.95 -1.80 23.67
CA PRO A 62 28.86 -2.11 25.08
C PRO A 62 28.09 -1.02 25.86
N GLY A 63 27.44 -1.44 26.95
CA GLY A 63 26.75 -0.55 27.88
C GLY A 63 25.28 -0.86 28.08
N ALA A 64 24.77 -0.53 29.27
CA ALA A 64 23.36 -0.78 29.64
C ALA A 64 22.38 0.10 28.82
N ALA A 65 22.77 1.33 28.52
CA ALA A 65 21.97 2.24 27.69
C ALA A 65 21.83 1.71 26.25
N SER A 66 22.92 1.25 25.65
CA SER A 66 22.92 0.62 24.31
C SER A 66 22.01 -0.60 24.29
N ARG A 67 22.05 -1.43 25.31
CA ARG A 67 21.20 -2.61 25.46
C ARG A 67 19.72 -2.26 25.52
N PHE A 68 19.36 -1.27 26.33
CA PHE A 68 17.97 -0.79 26.42
C PHE A 68 17.44 -0.29 25.07
N TRP A 69 18.22 0.57 24.39
CA TRP A 69 17.82 1.08 23.08
C TRP A 69 17.77 -0.02 22.04
N LEU A 70 18.67 -1.00 22.08
CA LEU A 70 18.66 -2.12 21.15
C LEU A 70 17.38 -2.97 21.30
N TYR A 71 16.93 -3.26 22.53
CA TYR A 71 15.64 -3.91 22.78
C TYR A 71 14.46 -3.07 22.25
N LEU A 72 14.44 -1.79 22.54
CA LEU A 72 13.36 -0.89 22.15
C LEU A 72 13.29 -0.77 20.61
N MET A 73 14.41 -0.49 19.96
CA MET A 73 14.45 -0.29 18.50
C MET A 73 14.05 -1.56 17.74
N ASN A 74 14.55 -2.73 18.14
CA ASN A 74 14.15 -3.99 17.52
C ASN A 74 12.67 -4.31 17.75
N THR A 75 12.12 -4.02 18.92
CA THR A 75 10.69 -4.19 19.22
C THR A 75 9.82 -3.31 18.32
N VAL A 76 10.17 -2.02 18.22
CA VAL A 76 9.43 -1.07 17.37
C VAL A 76 9.54 -1.45 15.89
N CYS A 77 10.75 -1.75 15.40
CA CYS A 77 10.99 -2.15 14.02
C CYS A 77 10.17 -3.39 13.63
N THR A 78 10.21 -4.42 14.50
CA THR A 78 9.47 -5.68 14.28
C THR A 78 7.96 -5.45 14.32
N GLY A 79 7.47 -4.68 15.30
CA GLY A 79 6.06 -4.31 15.40
C GLY A 79 5.58 -3.51 14.18
N ALA A 80 6.40 -2.60 13.67
CA ALA A 80 6.13 -1.84 12.47
C ALA A 80 6.00 -2.75 11.24
N ALA A 81 6.86 -3.78 11.09
CA ALA A 81 6.81 -4.69 9.96
C ALA A 81 5.47 -5.42 9.85
N VAL A 82 4.98 -5.97 10.97
CA VAL A 82 3.69 -6.66 11.00
C VAL A 82 2.52 -5.68 10.82
N SER A 83 2.64 -4.47 11.39
CA SER A 83 1.63 -3.41 11.26
C SER A 83 1.47 -2.92 9.81
N VAL A 84 2.57 -2.78 9.05
CA VAL A 84 2.51 -2.43 7.62
C VAL A 84 1.83 -3.53 6.81
N GLY A 85 2.13 -4.81 7.08
CA GLY A 85 1.46 -5.94 6.42
C GLY A 85 -0.04 -5.97 6.69
N PHE A 86 -0.46 -5.74 7.93
CA PHE A 86 -1.86 -5.60 8.32
C PHE A 86 -2.54 -4.41 7.62
N ALA A 87 -1.93 -3.22 7.68
CA ALA A 87 -2.46 -2.01 7.05
C ALA A 87 -2.57 -2.17 5.52
N TRP A 88 -1.62 -2.87 4.89
CA TRP A 88 -1.69 -3.24 3.49
C TRP A 88 -2.93 -4.08 3.17
N CYS A 89 -3.22 -5.10 3.98
CA CYS A 89 -4.41 -5.94 3.84
C CYS A 89 -5.71 -5.12 3.89
N LEU A 90 -5.79 -4.20 4.84
CA LEU A 90 -6.93 -3.29 4.97
C LEU A 90 -7.04 -2.32 3.79
N TYR A 91 -5.90 -1.80 3.34
CA TYR A 91 -5.84 -0.92 2.18
C TYR A 91 -6.34 -1.62 0.92
N VAL A 92 -5.92 -2.86 0.67
CA VAL A 92 -6.40 -3.67 -0.46
C VAL A 92 -7.90 -3.92 -0.35
N ASP A 93 -8.41 -4.33 0.83
CA ASP A 93 -9.86 -4.55 1.03
C ASP A 93 -10.67 -3.28 0.73
N PHE A 94 -10.21 -2.14 1.22
CA PHE A 94 -10.88 -0.86 0.96
C PHE A 94 -10.82 -0.45 -0.52
N ARG A 95 -9.68 -0.67 -1.18
CA ARG A 95 -9.53 -0.35 -2.61
C ARG A 95 -10.46 -1.19 -3.49
N VAL A 96 -10.64 -2.46 -3.14
CA VAL A 96 -11.45 -3.41 -3.89
C VAL A 96 -12.94 -3.20 -3.67
N TYR A 97 -13.37 -3.09 -2.40
CA TYR A 97 -14.80 -3.09 -2.06
C TYR A 97 -15.37 -1.71 -1.72
N ARG A 98 -14.54 -0.69 -1.53
CA ARG A 98 -14.92 0.71 -1.20
C ARG A 98 -15.96 0.83 -0.07
N SER A 99 -15.97 -0.11 0.88
CA SER A 99 -16.95 -0.21 1.98
C SER A 99 -16.28 -0.04 3.34
N THR A 100 -16.59 1.04 4.03
CA THR A 100 -16.11 1.30 5.40
C THR A 100 -16.67 0.33 6.44
N GLY A 101 -17.93 -0.07 6.30
CA GLY A 101 -18.55 -1.04 7.21
C GLY A 101 -17.95 -2.45 7.11
N ARG A 102 -17.52 -2.86 5.91
CA ARG A 102 -16.75 -4.07 5.70
C ARG A 102 -15.36 -3.94 6.31
N LEU A 103 -14.69 -2.81 6.07
CA LEU A 103 -13.37 -2.51 6.61
C LEU A 103 -13.35 -2.64 8.15
N CYS A 104 -14.31 -2.05 8.88
CA CYS A 104 -14.42 -2.15 10.33
C CYS A 104 -14.53 -3.60 10.82
N ARG A 105 -15.35 -4.44 10.18
CA ARG A 105 -15.49 -5.86 10.55
C ARG A 105 -14.19 -6.64 10.31
N ARG A 106 -13.53 -6.41 9.19
CA ARG A 106 -12.27 -7.07 8.85
C ARG A 106 -11.12 -6.58 9.71
N HIS A 107 -11.12 -5.31 10.10
CA HIS A 107 -10.13 -4.74 11.03
C HIS A 107 -10.06 -5.55 12.34
N LEU A 108 -11.21 -5.92 12.91
CA LEU A 108 -11.25 -6.73 14.13
C LEU A 108 -10.70 -8.15 13.90
N PHE A 109 -11.12 -8.80 12.81
CA PHE A 109 -10.70 -10.17 12.53
C PHE A 109 -9.20 -10.28 12.19
N LEU A 110 -8.71 -9.43 11.26
CA LEU A 110 -7.31 -9.42 10.86
C LEU A 110 -6.39 -8.77 11.90
N GLY A 111 -6.93 -7.93 12.79
CA GLY A 111 -6.20 -7.29 13.86
C GLY A 111 -5.87 -8.20 15.04
N ALA A 112 -6.66 -9.26 15.27
CA ALA A 112 -6.41 -10.16 16.40
C ALA A 112 -5.03 -10.83 16.36
N PRO A 113 -4.53 -11.40 15.24
CA PRO A 113 -3.17 -11.93 15.16
C PRO A 113 -2.10 -10.84 15.34
N LEU A 114 -2.33 -9.62 14.82
CA LEU A 114 -1.44 -8.49 15.05
C LEU A 114 -1.32 -8.16 16.53
N LEU A 115 -2.44 -8.04 17.25
CA LEU A 115 -2.47 -7.75 18.68
C LEU A 115 -1.75 -8.84 19.49
N ALA A 116 -1.93 -10.12 19.12
CA ALA A 116 -1.21 -11.22 19.76
C ALA A 116 0.31 -11.09 19.59
N VAL A 117 0.78 -10.76 18.38
CA VAL A 117 2.22 -10.53 18.12
C VAL A 117 2.73 -9.31 18.85
N LEU A 118 1.97 -8.20 18.89
CA LEU A 118 2.37 -7.01 19.64
C LEU A 118 2.46 -7.28 21.14
N ALA A 119 1.57 -8.12 21.70
CA ALA A 119 1.65 -8.58 23.08
C ALA A 119 2.90 -9.45 23.35
N LEU A 120 3.24 -10.36 22.42
CA LEU A 120 4.49 -11.14 22.51
C LEU A 120 5.74 -10.25 22.44
N LEU A 121 5.74 -9.23 21.59
CA LEU A 121 6.82 -8.24 21.49
C LEU A 121 6.92 -7.41 22.79
N ALA A 122 5.79 -6.99 23.36
CA ALA A 122 5.78 -6.32 24.66
C ALA A 122 6.34 -7.22 25.76
N ALA A 123 5.95 -8.51 25.81
CA ALA A 123 6.51 -9.47 26.73
C ALA A 123 8.02 -9.65 26.53
N ASN A 124 8.50 -9.58 25.27
CA ASN A 124 9.92 -9.72 24.96
C ASN A 124 10.78 -8.57 25.53
N LEU A 125 10.20 -7.37 25.77
CA LEU A 125 10.88 -6.28 26.47
C LEU A 125 11.22 -6.63 27.94
N PHE A 126 10.45 -7.55 28.55
CA PHE A 126 10.70 -8.04 29.91
C PHE A 126 11.66 -9.25 29.95
N GLY A 127 12.36 -9.53 28.85
CA GLY A 127 13.44 -10.52 28.80
C GLY A 127 12.99 -11.95 28.55
N THR A 128 11.79 -12.21 28.02
CA THR A 128 11.32 -13.58 27.71
C THR A 128 12.16 -14.26 26.63
N GLY A 129 12.76 -13.48 25.70
CA GLY A 129 13.60 -14.00 24.63
C GLY A 129 12.85 -14.80 23.55
N TRP A 130 11.53 -14.75 23.53
CA TRP A 130 10.72 -15.55 22.60
C TRP A 130 10.89 -15.12 21.15
N ILE A 131 10.89 -13.83 20.88
CA ILE A 131 11.00 -13.29 19.53
C ILE A 131 12.46 -13.02 19.17
N PHE A 132 13.22 -12.40 20.06
CA PHE A 132 14.64 -12.14 19.92
C PHE A 132 15.30 -12.01 21.29
N THR A 133 16.60 -12.24 21.33
CA THR A 133 17.44 -12.05 22.51
C THR A 133 18.61 -11.11 22.18
N ILE A 134 19.14 -10.46 23.20
CA ILE A 134 20.37 -9.68 23.08
C ILE A 134 21.40 -10.30 24.06
N SER A 135 22.51 -10.76 23.51
CA SER A 135 23.59 -11.40 24.28
C SER A 135 24.22 -10.42 25.29
N ALA A 136 25.11 -10.95 26.15
CA ALA A 136 25.86 -10.12 27.09
C ALA A 136 26.71 -9.04 26.40
N ASP A 137 27.17 -9.30 25.16
CA ASP A 137 27.97 -8.42 24.34
C ASP A 137 27.11 -7.47 23.49
N ASN A 138 25.82 -7.35 23.80
CA ASN A 138 24.84 -6.52 23.08
C ASN A 138 24.67 -6.89 21.60
N VAL A 139 24.80 -8.17 21.25
CA VAL A 139 24.55 -8.68 19.89
C VAL A 139 23.15 -9.26 19.80
N TYR A 140 22.44 -8.92 18.74
CA TYR A 140 21.09 -9.41 18.44
C TYR A 140 21.10 -10.87 17.98
N HIS A 141 20.19 -11.67 18.51
CA HIS A 141 19.93 -13.03 18.09
C HIS A 141 18.44 -13.28 17.92
N ARG A 142 18.06 -13.98 16.85
CA ARG A 142 16.66 -14.39 16.62
C ARG A 142 16.23 -15.41 17.66
N GLY A 143 15.07 -15.20 18.26
CA GLY A 143 14.45 -16.14 19.20
C GLY A 143 13.66 -17.24 18.48
N PRO A 144 13.14 -18.23 19.23
CA PRO A 144 12.46 -19.40 18.68
C PRO A 144 11.14 -19.06 17.97
N LEU A 145 10.43 -18.01 18.40
CA LEU A 145 9.18 -17.59 17.78
C LEU A 145 9.36 -16.50 16.71
N ASN A 146 10.60 -16.17 16.34
CA ASN A 146 10.85 -15.16 15.30
C ASN A 146 10.22 -15.54 13.95
N SER A 147 10.20 -16.83 13.60
CA SER A 147 9.55 -17.34 12.38
C SER A 147 8.04 -17.08 12.31
N LEU A 148 7.36 -16.95 13.46
CA LEU A 148 5.94 -16.62 13.53
C LEU A 148 5.64 -15.24 12.91
N LEU A 149 6.57 -14.29 13.03
CA LEU A 149 6.44 -12.95 12.45
C LEU A 149 6.42 -13.01 10.91
N TYR A 150 7.32 -13.80 10.33
CA TYR A 150 7.36 -14.04 8.89
C TYR A 150 6.10 -14.76 8.41
N LEU A 151 5.65 -15.77 9.16
CA LEU A 151 4.40 -16.49 8.84
C LEU A 151 3.19 -15.55 8.82
N LEU A 152 3.07 -14.67 9.81
CA LEU A 152 1.97 -13.70 9.87
C LEU A 152 2.07 -12.67 8.73
N LEU A 153 3.27 -12.17 8.44
CA LEU A 153 3.50 -11.20 7.36
C LEU A 153 3.14 -11.81 5.99
N PHE A 154 3.62 -13.01 5.70
CA PHE A 154 3.26 -13.73 4.47
C PHE A 154 1.77 -14.11 4.45
N GLY A 155 1.17 -14.37 5.60
CA GLY A 155 -0.28 -14.56 5.75
C GLY A 155 -1.07 -13.33 5.30
N TYR A 156 -0.66 -12.13 5.71
CA TYR A 156 -1.28 -10.88 5.23
C TYR A 156 -1.07 -10.66 3.73
N TYR A 157 0.10 -11.01 3.19
CA TYR A 157 0.34 -10.92 1.75
C TYR A 157 -0.56 -11.89 0.97
N ALA A 158 -0.66 -13.14 1.41
CA ALA A 158 -1.53 -14.14 0.81
C ALA A 158 -3.01 -13.74 0.89
N GLU A 159 -3.45 -13.21 2.03
CA GLU A 159 -4.80 -12.70 2.23
C GLU A 159 -5.11 -11.55 1.26
N SER A 160 -4.19 -10.60 1.06
CA SER A 160 -4.39 -9.49 0.12
C SER A 160 -4.55 -9.97 -1.33
N VAL A 161 -3.78 -10.98 -1.74
CA VAL A 161 -3.91 -11.62 -3.06
C VAL A 161 -5.23 -12.36 -3.18
N TRP A 162 -5.61 -13.12 -2.16
CA TRP A 162 -6.87 -13.87 -2.13
C TRP A 162 -8.09 -12.95 -2.23
N GLN A 163 -8.08 -11.79 -1.55
CA GLN A 163 -9.14 -10.78 -1.64
C GLN A 163 -9.37 -10.31 -3.07
N VAL A 164 -8.30 -10.02 -3.80
CA VAL A 164 -8.38 -9.60 -5.20
C VAL A 164 -8.95 -10.71 -6.09
N HIS A 165 -8.50 -11.96 -5.89
CA HIS A 165 -9.03 -13.10 -6.65
C HIS A 165 -10.51 -13.35 -6.36
N LYS A 166 -10.90 -13.27 -5.07
CA LYS A 166 -12.28 -13.41 -4.66
C LYS A 166 -13.16 -12.33 -5.28
N ALA A 167 -12.73 -11.07 -5.22
CA ALA A 167 -13.47 -9.96 -5.81
C ALA A 167 -13.69 -10.15 -7.31
N LYS A 168 -12.66 -10.59 -8.05
CA LYS A 168 -12.79 -10.90 -9.48
C LYS A 168 -13.80 -12.02 -9.75
N ARG A 169 -13.84 -13.06 -8.91
CA ARG A 169 -14.85 -14.12 -9.02
C ARG A 169 -16.25 -13.61 -8.74
N ASP A 170 -16.38 -12.70 -7.76
CA ASP A 170 -17.66 -12.12 -7.36
C ASP A 170 -18.15 -11.04 -8.36
N GLY A 171 -17.46 -10.86 -9.51
CA GLY A 171 -17.81 -9.90 -10.56
C GLY A 171 -17.46 -8.45 -10.23
N VAL A 172 -16.69 -8.21 -9.16
CA VAL A 172 -16.20 -6.87 -8.84
C VAL A 172 -15.07 -6.51 -9.78
N THR A 173 -15.23 -5.43 -10.53
CA THR A 173 -14.19 -4.91 -11.42
C THR A 173 -13.03 -4.36 -10.58
N VAL A 174 -11.99 -5.16 -10.43
CA VAL A 174 -10.74 -4.72 -9.79
C VAL A 174 -9.87 -4.09 -10.87
N GLU A 175 -10.10 -2.81 -11.12
CA GLU A 175 -9.38 -2.07 -12.15
C GLU A 175 -7.94 -1.76 -11.70
N PHE A 176 -6.98 -2.11 -12.55
CA PHE A 176 -5.59 -1.61 -12.59
C PHE A 176 -4.77 -1.65 -11.30
N PHE A 177 -5.27 -2.26 -10.22
CA PHE A 177 -4.53 -2.38 -8.98
C PHE A 177 -3.83 -3.74 -8.90
N SER A 178 -2.55 -3.76 -9.24
CA SER A 178 -1.76 -4.99 -9.14
C SER A 178 -1.16 -5.13 -7.74
N VAL A 179 -1.85 -5.89 -6.89
CA VAL A 179 -1.37 -6.31 -5.57
C VAL A 179 -0.05 -7.08 -5.68
N TYR A 180 0.18 -7.77 -6.79
CA TYR A 180 1.36 -8.61 -7.00
C TYR A 180 2.67 -7.84 -6.95
N TYR A 181 2.75 -6.63 -7.54
CA TYR A 181 3.99 -5.85 -7.49
C TYR A 181 4.41 -5.51 -6.07
N PHE A 182 3.45 -5.14 -5.21
CA PHE A 182 3.75 -4.91 -3.80
C PHE A 182 4.19 -6.19 -3.11
N VAL A 183 3.40 -7.25 -3.22
CA VAL A 183 3.64 -8.52 -2.53
C VAL A 183 4.95 -9.16 -2.96
N ILE A 184 5.23 -9.25 -4.27
CA ILE A 184 6.46 -9.85 -4.78
C ILE A 184 7.68 -9.04 -4.33
N THR A 185 7.65 -7.71 -4.47
CA THR A 185 8.78 -6.85 -4.09
C THR A 185 9.08 -6.96 -2.59
N CYS A 186 8.05 -6.91 -1.74
CA CYS A 186 8.23 -7.05 -0.29
C CYS A 186 8.66 -8.47 0.10
N ALA A 187 8.12 -9.51 -0.53
CA ALA A 187 8.49 -10.89 -0.25
C ALA A 187 9.96 -11.16 -0.60
N VAL A 188 10.41 -10.72 -1.76
CA VAL A 188 11.82 -10.84 -2.18
C VAL A 188 12.74 -10.13 -1.19
N GLY A 189 12.45 -8.87 -0.82
CA GLY A 189 13.25 -8.14 0.15
C GLY A 189 13.30 -8.80 1.53
N THR A 190 12.16 -9.32 1.99
CA THR A 190 12.04 -10.03 3.28
C THR A 190 12.86 -11.35 3.27
N VAL A 191 12.80 -12.11 2.19
CA VAL A 191 13.57 -13.37 2.05
C VAL A 191 15.06 -13.07 2.00
N LEU A 192 15.49 -12.08 1.22
CA LEU A 192 16.89 -11.67 1.13
C LEU A 192 17.43 -11.22 2.50
N GLN A 193 16.70 -10.38 3.22
CA GLN A 193 17.09 -9.95 4.57
C GLN A 193 17.08 -11.12 5.57
N GLY A 194 16.18 -12.07 5.40
CA GLY A 194 16.14 -13.28 6.21
C GLY A 194 17.35 -14.20 5.98
N ALA A 195 17.78 -14.33 4.72
CA ALA A 195 18.90 -15.17 4.32
C ALA A 195 20.28 -14.57 4.64
N PHE A 196 20.40 -13.25 4.49
CA PHE A 196 21.66 -12.52 4.66
C PHE A 196 21.57 -11.56 5.85
N TYR A 197 22.09 -11.99 7.00
CA TYR A 197 22.14 -11.14 8.19
C TYR A 197 23.05 -9.91 7.95
N GLY A 198 22.58 -8.72 8.36
CA GLY A 198 23.33 -7.47 8.21
C GLY A 198 23.06 -6.72 6.91
N MET A 199 22.10 -7.16 6.10
CA MET A 199 21.62 -6.44 4.92
C MET A 199 20.22 -5.85 5.17
N ALA A 200 20.02 -4.55 4.87
CA ALA A 200 18.76 -3.83 5.11
C ALA A 200 17.89 -3.75 3.83
N PHE A 201 17.61 -4.90 3.20
CA PHE A 201 16.81 -4.94 1.97
C PHE A 201 15.29 -4.90 2.21
N GLY A 202 14.82 -5.28 3.39
CA GLY A 202 13.40 -5.37 3.68
C GLY A 202 12.69 -4.03 3.53
N TRP A 203 13.14 -3.01 4.22
CA TRP A 203 12.49 -1.70 4.18
C TRP A 203 12.74 -0.93 2.88
N LEU A 204 13.86 -1.15 2.22
CA LEU A 204 14.11 -0.62 0.88
C LEU A 204 13.11 -1.22 -0.12
N SER A 205 12.85 -2.54 -0.04
CA SER A 205 11.88 -3.19 -0.91
C SER A 205 10.45 -2.70 -0.67
N VAL A 206 10.07 -2.44 0.60
CA VAL A 206 8.77 -1.82 0.95
C VAL A 206 8.66 -0.42 0.36
N ALA A 207 9.71 0.40 0.46
CA ALA A 207 9.72 1.74 -0.14
C ALA A 207 9.55 1.69 -1.67
N ILE A 208 10.27 0.80 -2.35
CA ILE A 208 10.14 0.58 -3.80
C ILE A 208 8.71 0.09 -4.15
N ALA A 209 8.15 -0.83 -3.35
CA ALA A 209 6.79 -1.31 -3.56
C ALA A 209 5.76 -0.19 -3.46
N PHE A 210 5.91 0.75 -2.52
CA PHE A 210 5.04 1.92 -2.44
C PHE A 210 5.19 2.85 -3.65
N VAL A 211 6.39 3.02 -4.20
CA VAL A 211 6.58 3.78 -5.44
C VAL A 211 5.81 3.14 -6.59
N PHE A 212 5.87 1.82 -6.75
CA PHE A 212 5.09 1.12 -7.77
C PHE A 212 3.58 1.30 -7.58
N VAL A 213 3.09 1.15 -6.35
CA VAL A 213 1.66 1.35 -6.04
C VAL A 213 1.23 2.79 -6.37
N ASP A 214 2.00 3.79 -5.95
CA ASP A 214 1.68 5.19 -6.23
C ASP A 214 1.72 5.52 -7.72
N SER A 215 2.69 4.98 -8.46
CA SER A 215 2.79 5.12 -9.91
C SER A 215 1.54 4.55 -10.61
N GLN A 216 1.09 3.37 -10.22
CA GLN A 216 -0.14 2.77 -10.75
C GLN A 216 -1.38 3.61 -10.44
N LEU A 217 -1.48 4.14 -9.22
CA LEU A 217 -2.60 4.99 -8.83
C LEU A 217 -2.66 6.29 -9.63
N ARG A 218 -1.50 6.88 -9.92
CA ARG A 218 -1.41 8.09 -10.78
C ARG A 218 -1.78 7.78 -12.23
N SER A 219 -1.33 6.65 -12.74
CA SER A 219 -1.72 6.20 -14.08
C SER A 219 -3.24 6.07 -14.20
N LEU A 220 -3.90 5.48 -13.18
CA LEU A 220 -5.36 5.38 -13.14
C LEU A 220 -6.07 6.73 -13.21
N ARG A 221 -5.57 7.74 -12.48
CA ARG A 221 -6.16 9.08 -12.52
C ARG A 221 -6.06 9.73 -13.89
N SER A 222 -4.99 9.43 -14.65
CA SER A 222 -4.84 9.96 -16.00
C SER A 222 -5.86 9.41 -17.00
N TYR A 223 -6.62 8.38 -16.61
CA TYR A 223 -7.71 7.82 -17.42
C TYR A 223 -9.06 8.48 -17.15
N ILE A 224 -9.20 9.23 -16.07
CA ILE A 224 -10.47 9.92 -15.73
C ILE A 224 -10.37 11.36 -16.19
N ASP A 225 -11.39 11.82 -16.88
CA ASP A 225 -11.57 13.22 -17.25
C ASP A 225 -12.03 14.02 -16.01
N GLU A 226 -11.29 15.06 -15.66
CA GLU A 226 -11.51 15.83 -14.43
C GLU A 226 -12.84 16.59 -14.43
N LEU A 227 -13.35 16.94 -15.60
CA LEU A 227 -14.58 17.72 -15.71
C LEU A 227 -15.83 16.83 -15.61
N SER A 228 -15.89 15.78 -16.42
CA SER A 228 -17.05 14.88 -16.46
C SER A 228 -17.04 13.77 -15.42
N GLY A 229 -15.86 13.45 -14.84
CA GLY A 229 -15.65 12.29 -13.97
C GLY A 229 -15.73 10.94 -14.67
N LEU A 230 -15.92 10.93 -16.00
CA LEU A 230 -15.96 9.72 -16.83
C LEU A 230 -14.56 9.30 -17.27
N PHE A 231 -14.45 8.07 -17.79
CA PHE A 231 -13.21 7.63 -18.40
C PHE A 231 -12.92 8.39 -19.69
N GLY A 232 -11.70 8.90 -19.82
CA GLY A 232 -11.24 9.64 -20.99
C GLY A 232 -10.78 8.73 -22.13
N ARG A 233 -10.42 9.35 -23.26
CA ARG A 233 -9.99 8.67 -24.48
C ARG A 233 -8.86 7.65 -24.28
N LYS A 234 -7.94 7.92 -23.36
CA LYS A 234 -6.84 6.97 -23.05
C LYS A 234 -7.35 5.64 -22.53
N TYR A 235 -8.38 5.66 -21.68
CA TYR A 235 -9.00 4.45 -21.15
C TYR A 235 -9.76 3.68 -22.24
N MET A 236 -10.49 4.39 -23.07
CA MET A 236 -11.16 3.79 -24.24
C MET A 236 -10.16 3.04 -25.12
N ASN A 237 -9.04 3.67 -25.48
CA ASN A 237 -8.01 3.01 -26.29
C ASN A 237 -7.46 1.75 -25.62
N TYR A 238 -7.17 1.81 -24.30
CA TYR A 238 -6.74 0.64 -23.53
C TYR A 238 -7.78 -0.49 -23.57
N CYS A 239 -9.07 -0.19 -23.42
CA CYS A 239 -10.14 -1.17 -23.51
C CYS A 239 -10.22 -1.80 -24.91
N LEU A 240 -10.11 -1.00 -25.96
CA LEU A 240 -10.11 -1.50 -27.34
C LEU A 240 -8.94 -2.43 -27.64
N GLU A 241 -7.72 -2.09 -27.17
CA GLU A 241 -6.54 -2.96 -27.29
C GLU A 241 -6.75 -4.30 -26.56
N ARG A 242 -7.33 -4.26 -25.35
CA ARG A 242 -7.64 -5.46 -24.56
C ARG A 242 -8.66 -6.33 -25.24
N ILE A 243 -9.76 -5.76 -25.73
CA ILE A 243 -10.82 -6.43 -26.47
C ILE A 243 -10.21 -7.13 -27.71
N HIS A 244 -9.36 -6.43 -28.44
CA HIS A 244 -8.68 -6.99 -29.61
C HIS A 244 -7.78 -8.17 -29.23
N ALA A 245 -7.03 -8.05 -28.12
CA ALA A 245 -6.14 -9.11 -27.64
C ALA A 245 -6.87 -10.36 -27.13
N THR A 246 -8.04 -10.19 -26.50
CA THR A 246 -8.85 -11.29 -25.94
C THR A 246 -9.85 -11.89 -26.94
N GLN A 247 -10.00 -11.28 -28.12
CA GLN A 247 -11.00 -11.65 -29.12
C GLN A 247 -12.42 -11.73 -28.53
N GLU A 248 -12.74 -10.87 -27.58
CA GLU A 248 -14.09 -10.76 -27.02
C GLU A 248 -15.10 -10.46 -28.14
N LYS A 249 -16.21 -11.19 -28.14
CA LYS A 249 -17.29 -11.05 -29.12
C LYS A 249 -18.46 -10.33 -28.48
N ASP A 250 -19.34 -9.78 -29.34
CA ASP A 250 -20.60 -9.12 -28.92
C ASP A 250 -20.41 -7.83 -28.11
N ILE A 251 -19.48 -6.98 -28.57
CA ILE A 251 -19.26 -5.65 -28.00
C ILE A 251 -19.96 -4.61 -28.85
N TYR A 252 -20.71 -3.74 -28.19
CA TYR A 252 -21.44 -2.65 -28.82
C TYR A 252 -20.86 -1.31 -28.40
N GLY A 253 -20.63 -0.42 -29.36
CA GLY A 253 -20.23 0.96 -29.13
C GLY A 253 -21.42 1.90 -29.34
N ILE A 254 -21.64 2.80 -28.40
CA ILE A 254 -22.64 3.86 -28.52
C ILE A 254 -21.89 5.20 -28.56
N MET A 255 -22.17 6.00 -29.60
CA MET A 255 -21.66 7.37 -29.71
C MET A 255 -22.79 8.33 -29.38
N MET A 256 -22.52 9.28 -28.47
CA MET A 256 -23.47 10.31 -28.07
C MET A 256 -22.81 11.68 -28.25
N ASP A 257 -23.64 12.66 -28.62
CA ASP A 257 -23.23 14.05 -28.73
C ASP A 257 -24.25 14.97 -28.03
N VAL A 258 -23.78 16.09 -27.53
CA VAL A 258 -24.64 17.06 -26.84
C VAL A 258 -25.12 18.10 -27.82
N ASN A 259 -26.41 18.04 -28.16
CA ASN A 259 -27.00 18.99 -29.09
C ASN A 259 -26.87 20.43 -28.57
N CYS A 260 -26.55 21.36 -29.49
CA CYS A 260 -26.47 22.80 -29.23
C CYS A 260 -25.56 23.20 -28.05
N PHE A 261 -24.52 22.39 -27.73
CA PHE A 261 -23.60 22.66 -26.60
C PHE A 261 -22.91 24.03 -26.74
N LYS A 262 -22.62 24.44 -27.97
CA LYS A 262 -22.06 25.79 -28.26
C LYS A 262 -23.03 26.89 -27.85
N GLU A 263 -24.32 26.75 -28.12
CA GLU A 263 -25.33 27.74 -27.74
C GLU A 263 -25.46 27.90 -26.23
N ILE A 264 -25.29 26.79 -25.47
CA ILE A 264 -25.25 26.83 -24.01
C ILE A 264 -24.06 27.69 -23.55
N ASN A 265 -22.88 27.48 -24.12
CA ASN A 265 -21.70 28.28 -23.81
C ASN A 265 -21.83 29.74 -24.19
N ASP A 266 -22.34 30.00 -25.38
CA ASP A 266 -22.47 31.36 -25.92
C ASP A 266 -23.55 32.17 -25.18
N THR A 267 -24.62 31.51 -24.70
CA THR A 267 -25.75 32.17 -24.00
C THR A 267 -25.51 32.30 -22.49
N TYR A 268 -24.97 31.28 -21.85
CA TYR A 268 -24.88 31.16 -20.37
C TYR A 268 -23.45 31.17 -19.85
N GLY A 269 -22.46 31.25 -20.75
CA GLY A 269 -21.03 31.24 -20.43
C GLY A 269 -20.45 29.82 -20.22
N HIS A 270 -19.11 29.69 -20.31
CA HIS A 270 -18.39 28.41 -20.20
C HIS A 270 -18.67 27.68 -18.89
N GLY A 271 -18.85 28.38 -17.77
CA GLY A 271 -19.20 27.75 -16.51
C GLY A 271 -20.57 27.05 -16.49
N ALA A 272 -21.49 27.41 -17.37
CA ALA A 272 -22.74 26.68 -17.56
C ALA A 272 -22.55 25.44 -18.42
N GLY A 273 -21.70 25.52 -19.44
CA GLY A 273 -21.28 24.37 -20.23
C GLY A 273 -20.53 23.31 -19.38
N ASP A 274 -19.62 23.74 -18.51
CA ASP A 274 -18.90 22.84 -17.58
C ASP A 274 -19.89 22.11 -16.67
N ARG A 275 -20.87 22.80 -16.08
CA ARG A 275 -21.92 22.16 -15.28
C ARG A 275 -22.76 21.16 -16.08
N ALA A 276 -23.07 21.49 -17.34
CA ALA A 276 -23.81 20.58 -18.21
C ALA A 276 -23.03 19.29 -18.47
N ILE A 277 -21.72 19.38 -18.72
CA ILE A 277 -20.85 18.21 -18.89
C ILE A 277 -20.79 17.38 -17.59
N GLN A 278 -20.67 18.02 -16.43
CA GLN A 278 -20.67 17.35 -15.13
C GLN A 278 -21.97 16.57 -14.88
N GLU A 279 -23.12 17.21 -15.17
CA GLU A 279 -24.44 16.60 -15.00
C GLU A 279 -24.64 15.40 -15.93
N ILE A 280 -24.25 15.54 -17.21
CA ILE A 280 -24.27 14.43 -18.18
C ILE A 280 -23.37 13.28 -17.69
N GLY A 281 -22.17 13.58 -17.20
CA GLY A 281 -21.26 12.60 -16.63
C GLY A 281 -21.89 11.84 -15.46
N HIS A 282 -22.56 12.54 -14.57
CA HIS A 282 -23.27 11.95 -13.43
C HIS A 282 -24.43 11.04 -13.86
N ILE A 283 -25.25 11.49 -14.83
CA ILE A 283 -26.38 10.72 -15.39
C ILE A 283 -25.87 9.44 -16.05
N LEU A 284 -24.83 9.54 -16.89
CA LEU A 284 -24.23 8.39 -17.56
C LEU A 284 -23.66 7.39 -16.57
N SER A 285 -22.92 7.85 -15.55
CA SER A 285 -22.38 6.97 -14.51
C SER A 285 -23.49 6.23 -13.74
N GLY A 286 -24.65 6.84 -13.55
CA GLY A 286 -25.80 6.23 -12.89
C GLY A 286 -26.61 5.27 -13.78
N ALA A 287 -26.57 5.49 -15.10
CA ALA A 287 -27.35 4.70 -16.07
C ALA A 287 -26.59 3.45 -16.58
N LEU A 288 -25.26 3.45 -16.49
CA LEU A 288 -24.43 2.37 -17.00
C LEU A 288 -24.40 1.18 -16.02
N ALA A 289 -24.59 -0.02 -16.56
CA ALA A 289 -24.43 -1.26 -15.78
C ALA A 289 -22.95 -1.48 -15.40
N ALA A 290 -22.72 -2.31 -14.38
CA ALA A 290 -21.38 -2.57 -13.84
C ALA A 290 -20.33 -3.10 -14.87
N ASN A 291 -20.78 -3.58 -16.02
CA ASN A 291 -19.92 -4.11 -17.10
C ASN A 291 -19.81 -3.17 -18.32
N SER A 292 -20.32 -1.93 -18.22
CA SER A 292 -20.16 -0.92 -19.26
C SER A 292 -18.98 0.00 -18.91
N VAL A 293 -18.27 0.42 -19.93
CA VAL A 293 -17.06 1.25 -19.84
C VAL A 293 -17.35 2.63 -20.40
#